data_c3eb3468b0aab8ad9c40335785d46d0e
#
_entry.id   c3eb3468b0aab8ad9c40335785d46d0e
#
_cell.length_a   1.000
_cell.length_b   1.000
_cell.length_c   1.000
_cell.angle_alpha   90.00
_cell.angle_beta   90.00
_cell.angle_gamma   90.00
#
_symmetry.space_group_name_H-M   'P 1'
#
loop_
_entity.id
_entity.type
_entity.pdbx_description
1 polymer ?
#
loop_
_entity_poly.entity_id
_entity_poly.type
_entity_poly.pdbx_seq_one_letter_code
_entity_poly.pdbx_strand_id
1 'polypeptide(L)'
;MAQQNTDMLDGLQAAVLAEAQKKQTKNKKEYEFDPLAMYFGEDLYIAGIKIVQPKIYDILDMGESKFYFGLSPILYNSTSIRVMLWDAKIDWCKIHDIEVFDILNKIPSFDFSAMRLIFPDYKIEKMQLMNIKLPDSDTSELCLYDKDKDFILKESEYNQIAEYVRSMLNIHPKIEMAKGKITKEWMIDEDRMNAAQRTDKESSILLPLVSACVNHPGFKYKLQELRQMGICEFMDSVQRLQVYESSRALMAGSYSGFCDVSKVPKEQFNFMRELHE
;
A
#
# COMPACT_ATOMS: atom_id res chain seq x y z
N MET A 1 36.49 22.59 -18.69
CA MET A 1 35.68 21.70 -19.56
C MET A 1 35.14 20.48 -18.85
N ALA A 2 35.87 19.78 -17.99
CA ALA A 2 35.36 18.61 -17.25
C ALA A 2 34.25 18.96 -16.24
N GLN A 3 34.38 20.06 -15.51
CA GLN A 3 33.45 20.53 -14.50
C GLN A 3 32.07 20.95 -15.06
N GLN A 4 32.07 21.60 -16.24
CA GLN A 4 30.82 21.98 -16.92
C GLN A 4 30.02 20.78 -17.46
N ASN A 5 30.68 19.69 -17.81
CA ASN A 5 30.00 18.48 -18.25
C ASN A 5 29.36 17.71 -17.09
N THR A 6 29.92 17.76 -15.87
CA THR A 6 29.36 17.14 -14.67
C THR A 6 28.09 17.88 -14.23
N ASP A 7 28.12 19.21 -14.17
CA ASP A 7 26.96 20.04 -13.80
C ASP A 7 25.80 19.91 -14.80
N MET A 8 26.09 19.69 -16.07
CA MET A 8 25.08 19.46 -17.10
C MET A 8 24.44 18.06 -17.02
N LEU A 9 25.22 17.05 -16.64
CA LEU A 9 24.72 15.68 -16.40
C LEU A 9 23.86 15.60 -15.15
N ASP A 10 24.26 16.27 -14.07
CA ASP A 10 23.49 16.32 -12.82
C ASP A 10 22.17 17.10 -13.01
N GLY A 11 22.18 18.17 -13.79
CA GLY A 11 20.97 18.91 -14.20
C GLY A 11 19.99 18.07 -15.04
N LEU A 12 20.51 17.26 -15.95
CA LEU A 12 19.70 16.33 -16.76
C LEU A 12 19.11 15.18 -15.92
N GLN A 13 19.87 14.64 -14.98
CA GLN A 13 19.38 13.60 -14.07
C GLN A 13 18.31 14.15 -13.12
N ALA A 14 18.50 15.36 -12.59
CA ALA A 14 17.50 16.02 -11.75
C ALA A 14 16.20 16.34 -12.53
N ALA A 15 16.30 16.76 -13.77
CA ALA A 15 15.14 17.01 -14.62
C ALA A 15 14.37 15.74 -14.99
N VAL A 16 15.09 14.64 -15.27
CA VAL A 16 14.49 13.32 -15.55
C VAL A 16 13.81 12.75 -14.31
N LEU A 17 14.42 12.92 -13.13
CA LEU A 17 13.81 12.51 -11.85
C LEU A 17 12.57 13.34 -11.50
N ALA A 18 12.62 14.67 -11.73
CA ALA A 18 11.47 15.55 -11.50
C ALA A 18 10.32 15.28 -12.49
N GLU A 19 10.63 14.90 -13.73
CA GLU A 19 9.63 14.52 -14.74
C GLU A 19 9.03 13.14 -14.45
N ALA A 20 9.84 12.20 -13.93
CA ALA A 20 9.37 10.90 -13.47
C ALA A 20 8.46 11.03 -12.23
N GLN A 21 8.83 11.91 -11.28
CA GLN A 21 7.99 12.23 -10.11
C GLN A 21 6.69 12.95 -10.51
N LYS A 22 6.73 13.89 -11.48
CA LYS A 22 5.52 14.55 -12.02
C LYS A 22 4.61 13.59 -12.81
N LYS A 23 5.17 12.57 -13.47
CA LYS A 23 4.37 11.51 -14.12
C LYS A 23 3.76 10.53 -13.11
N GLN A 24 4.46 10.24 -12.00
CA GLN A 24 3.91 9.44 -10.91
C GLN A 24 2.75 10.15 -10.21
N THR A 25 2.84 11.46 -9.99
CA THR A 25 1.73 12.26 -9.42
C THR A 25 0.55 12.45 -10.38
N LYS A 26 0.77 12.43 -11.71
CA LYS A 26 -0.33 12.51 -12.70
C LYS A 26 -1.06 11.18 -12.94
N ASN A 27 -0.48 10.04 -12.57
CA ASN A 27 -1.12 8.71 -12.70
C ASN A 27 -1.77 8.22 -11.40
N LYS A 28 -1.79 9.04 -10.34
CA LYS A 28 -2.63 8.79 -9.18
C LYS A 28 -4.09 9.00 -9.64
N LYS A 29 -4.75 7.95 -10.12
CA LYS A 29 -6.20 7.88 -10.12
C LYS A 29 -6.60 7.90 -8.66
N GLU A 30 -6.90 9.06 -8.14
CA GLU A 30 -7.47 9.24 -6.83
C GLU A 30 -8.87 8.62 -6.88
N TYR A 31 -9.01 7.41 -6.34
CA TYR A 31 -10.33 6.87 -6.06
C TYR A 31 -10.84 7.63 -4.85
N GLU A 32 -11.89 8.42 -5.04
CA GLU A 32 -12.55 9.14 -3.96
C GLU A 32 -13.33 8.15 -3.09
N PHE A 33 -12.70 7.72 -2.01
CA PHE A 33 -13.42 7.11 -0.88
C PHE A 33 -13.77 8.23 0.11
N ASP A 34 -14.94 8.12 0.75
CA ASP A 34 -15.25 9.02 1.86
C ASP A 34 -14.28 8.72 3.03
N PRO A 35 -13.33 9.62 3.33
CA PRO A 35 -12.33 9.36 4.37
C PRO A 35 -12.97 9.26 5.76
N LEU A 36 -14.08 9.96 5.98
CA LEU A 36 -14.78 9.95 7.25
C LEU A 36 -15.50 8.63 7.48
N ALA A 37 -16.20 8.11 6.46
CA ALA A 37 -16.81 6.79 6.50
C ALA A 37 -15.75 5.69 6.70
N MET A 38 -14.61 5.81 6.03
CA MET A 38 -13.48 4.90 6.19
C MET A 38 -12.92 4.95 7.62
N TYR A 39 -12.74 6.13 8.20
CA TYR A 39 -12.26 6.31 9.57
C TYR A 39 -13.21 5.67 10.59
N PHE A 40 -14.52 5.81 10.41
CA PHE A 40 -15.53 5.19 11.27
C PHE A 40 -15.77 3.69 11.01
N GLY A 41 -15.07 3.11 10.03
CA GLY A 41 -15.18 1.68 9.74
C GLY A 41 -16.52 1.30 9.10
N GLU A 42 -17.16 2.22 8.39
CA GLU A 42 -18.39 1.91 7.65
C GLU A 42 -18.11 0.94 6.50
N ASP A 43 -19.07 0.07 6.23
CA ASP A 43 -18.98 -0.89 5.13
C ASP A 43 -18.94 -0.18 3.78
N LEU A 44 -18.00 -0.57 2.92
CA LEU A 44 -17.91 -0.07 1.54
C LEU A 44 -18.44 -1.12 0.55
N TYR A 45 -19.11 -0.66 -0.50
CA TYR A 45 -19.56 -1.52 -1.60
C TYR A 45 -18.94 -1.04 -2.91
N ILE A 46 -18.18 -1.92 -3.57
CA ILE A 46 -17.63 -1.69 -4.90
C ILE A 46 -18.12 -2.80 -5.82
N ALA A 47 -18.74 -2.45 -6.93
CA ALA A 47 -19.34 -3.40 -7.88
C ALA A 47 -20.27 -4.44 -7.20
N GLY A 48 -20.92 -4.10 -6.08
CA GLY A 48 -21.77 -5.00 -5.30
C GLY A 48 -21.01 -5.93 -4.33
N ILE A 49 -19.69 -5.87 -4.29
CA ILE A 49 -18.87 -6.59 -3.31
C ILE A 49 -18.78 -5.75 -2.03
N LYS A 50 -19.19 -6.33 -0.90
CA LYS A 50 -19.06 -5.72 0.42
C LYS A 50 -17.62 -5.84 0.91
N ILE A 51 -17.07 -4.73 1.40
CA ILE A 51 -15.75 -4.65 2.01
C ILE A 51 -15.91 -4.18 3.45
N VAL A 52 -15.39 -4.96 4.39
CA VAL A 52 -15.48 -4.71 5.83
C VAL A 52 -14.08 -4.48 6.41
N GLN A 53 -13.99 -3.58 7.37
CA GLN A 53 -12.74 -3.35 8.10
C GLN A 53 -12.60 -4.34 9.26
N PRO A 54 -11.50 -5.10 9.35
CA PRO A 54 -11.24 -5.94 10.51
C PRO A 54 -10.88 -5.09 11.73
N LYS A 55 -11.19 -5.61 12.90
CA LYS A 55 -10.71 -5.08 14.17
C LYS A 55 -9.33 -5.63 14.50
N ILE A 56 -8.61 -4.96 15.38
CA ILE A 56 -7.31 -5.46 15.88
C ILE A 56 -7.47 -6.87 16.49
N TYR A 57 -8.61 -7.14 17.15
CA TYR A 57 -8.90 -8.46 17.69
C TYR A 57 -8.99 -9.56 16.61
N ASP A 58 -9.58 -9.27 15.46
CA ASP A 58 -9.74 -10.24 14.37
C ASP A 58 -8.37 -10.64 13.79
N ILE A 59 -7.46 -9.65 13.66
CA ILE A 59 -6.09 -9.88 13.21
C ILE A 59 -5.30 -10.71 14.25
N LEU A 60 -5.48 -10.39 15.53
CA LEU A 60 -4.84 -11.13 16.63
C LEU A 60 -5.30 -12.58 16.68
N ASP A 61 -6.61 -12.83 16.56
CA ASP A 61 -7.21 -14.16 16.62
C ASP A 61 -6.77 -15.04 15.44
N MET A 62 -6.66 -14.45 14.25
CA MET A 62 -6.16 -15.14 13.05
C MET A 62 -4.65 -15.39 13.09
N GLY A 63 -3.90 -14.52 13.74
CA GLY A 63 -2.45 -14.41 13.69
C GLY A 63 -1.99 -13.43 12.61
N GLU A 64 -1.16 -12.48 13.01
CA GLU A 64 -0.73 -11.33 12.19
C GLU A 64 -0.06 -11.76 10.87
N SER A 65 0.92 -12.68 10.94
CA SER A 65 1.62 -13.18 9.75
C SER A 65 0.67 -13.83 8.75
N LYS A 66 -0.29 -14.62 9.26
CA LYS A 66 -1.32 -15.27 8.44
C LYS A 66 -2.25 -14.25 7.80
N PHE A 67 -2.62 -13.20 8.53
CA PHE A 67 -3.48 -12.12 8.04
C PHE A 67 -2.83 -11.38 6.86
N TYR A 68 -1.61 -10.86 7.05
CA TYR A 68 -0.93 -10.11 5.99
C TYR A 68 -0.54 -10.99 4.80
N PHE A 69 -0.09 -12.21 5.05
CA PHE A 69 0.21 -13.16 3.98
C PHE A 69 -1.05 -13.49 3.17
N GLY A 70 -2.18 -13.75 3.84
CA GLY A 70 -3.45 -14.06 3.17
C GLY A 70 -4.04 -12.91 2.35
N LEU A 71 -3.63 -11.66 2.63
CA LEU A 71 -4.04 -10.48 1.87
C LEU A 71 -3.02 -10.08 0.78
N SER A 72 -1.85 -10.71 0.74
CA SER A 72 -0.79 -10.30 -0.19
C SER A 72 -1.21 -10.24 -1.67
N PRO A 73 -2.16 -11.05 -2.20
CA PRO A 73 -2.63 -10.90 -3.57
C PRO A 73 -3.27 -9.53 -3.87
N ILE A 74 -3.86 -8.88 -2.87
CA ILE A 74 -4.48 -7.55 -3.01
C ILE A 74 -3.49 -6.45 -2.62
N LEU A 75 -2.65 -6.71 -1.61
CA LEU A 75 -1.71 -5.73 -1.08
C LEU A 75 -0.50 -5.51 -1.99
N TYR A 76 -0.03 -6.55 -2.68
CA TYR A 76 1.16 -6.45 -3.51
C TYR A 76 0.84 -5.94 -4.92
N ASN A 77 1.84 -5.29 -5.51
CA ASN A 77 1.88 -4.94 -6.92
C ASN A 77 3.02 -5.68 -7.63
N SER A 78 3.21 -5.44 -8.90
CA SER A 78 4.26 -6.08 -9.69
C SER A 78 5.68 -5.80 -9.16
N THR A 79 5.94 -4.62 -8.59
CA THR A 79 7.22 -4.29 -7.95
C THR A 79 7.46 -5.13 -6.71
N SER A 80 6.43 -5.38 -5.90
CA SER A 80 6.53 -6.17 -4.67
C SER A 80 6.98 -7.61 -4.91
N ILE A 81 6.63 -8.18 -6.07
CA ILE A 81 6.94 -9.57 -6.45
C ILE A 81 7.91 -9.65 -7.65
N ARG A 82 8.64 -8.55 -7.95
CA ARG A 82 9.47 -8.47 -9.16
C ARG A 82 10.54 -9.55 -9.26
N VAL A 83 11.10 -10.02 -8.14
CA VAL A 83 12.07 -11.13 -8.13
C VAL A 83 11.41 -12.42 -8.62
N MET A 84 10.21 -12.74 -8.11
CA MET A 84 9.45 -13.92 -8.54
C MET A 84 9.05 -13.83 -10.01
N LEU A 85 8.60 -12.67 -10.47
CA LEU A 85 8.27 -12.44 -11.89
C LEU A 85 9.50 -12.56 -12.77
N TRP A 86 10.64 -12.02 -12.36
CA TRP A 86 11.91 -12.13 -13.09
C TRP A 86 12.38 -13.56 -13.24
N ASP A 87 12.31 -14.36 -12.17
CA ASP A 87 12.67 -15.78 -12.20
C ASP A 87 11.74 -16.57 -13.15
N ALA A 88 10.48 -16.17 -13.24
CA ALA A 88 9.50 -16.68 -14.21
C ALA A 88 9.68 -16.10 -15.62
N LYS A 89 10.70 -15.24 -15.86
CA LYS A 89 10.95 -14.53 -17.14
C LYS A 89 9.81 -13.60 -17.57
N ILE A 90 9.09 -13.05 -16.60
CA ILE A 90 8.01 -12.09 -16.78
C ILE A 90 8.54 -10.69 -16.44
N ASP A 91 8.29 -9.72 -17.34
CA ASP A 91 8.69 -8.33 -17.13
C ASP A 91 7.69 -7.62 -16.22
N TRP A 92 8.05 -7.40 -14.94
CA TRP A 92 7.18 -6.77 -13.96
C TRP A 92 6.72 -5.35 -14.34
N CYS A 93 7.47 -4.65 -15.20
CA CYS A 93 7.08 -3.32 -15.68
C CYS A 93 5.85 -3.33 -16.61
N LYS A 94 5.38 -4.51 -17.01
CA LYS A 94 4.25 -4.68 -17.94
C LYS A 94 3.06 -5.36 -17.28
N ILE A 95 3.19 -5.77 -16.02
CA ILE A 95 2.18 -6.52 -15.28
C ILE A 95 1.31 -5.55 -14.49
N HIS A 96 0.00 -5.70 -14.60
CA HIS A 96 -1.01 -4.95 -13.87
C HIS A 96 -1.30 -5.59 -12.50
N ASP A 97 -1.82 -4.83 -11.55
CA ASP A 97 -2.14 -5.32 -10.20
C ASP A 97 -3.14 -6.48 -10.21
N ILE A 98 -4.10 -6.46 -11.12
CA ILE A 98 -5.08 -7.53 -11.31
C ILE A 98 -4.43 -8.86 -11.77
N GLU A 99 -3.35 -8.79 -12.54
CA GLU A 99 -2.57 -9.96 -12.94
C GLU A 99 -1.72 -10.49 -11.77
N VAL A 100 -1.19 -9.58 -10.93
CA VAL A 100 -0.50 -9.97 -9.68
C VAL A 100 -1.43 -10.75 -8.76
N PHE A 101 -2.68 -10.27 -8.62
CA PHE A 101 -3.71 -10.99 -7.88
C PHE A 101 -3.90 -12.41 -8.41
N ASP A 102 -4.09 -12.57 -9.71
CA ASP A 102 -4.32 -13.88 -10.32
C ASP A 102 -3.11 -14.82 -10.19
N ILE A 103 -1.88 -14.29 -10.32
CA ILE A 103 -0.65 -15.07 -10.15
C ILE A 103 -0.54 -15.60 -8.71
N LEU A 104 -0.72 -14.73 -7.72
CA LEU A 104 -0.60 -15.11 -6.30
C LEU A 104 -1.76 -16.00 -5.87
N ASN A 105 -2.96 -15.75 -6.38
CA ASN A 105 -4.17 -16.51 -6.09
C ASN A 105 -4.09 -17.98 -6.57
N LYS A 106 -3.24 -18.28 -7.55
CA LYS A 106 -3.01 -19.62 -8.07
C LYS A 106 -1.98 -20.45 -7.29
N ILE A 107 -1.35 -19.89 -6.26
CA ILE A 107 -0.41 -20.62 -5.42
C ILE A 107 -1.18 -21.65 -4.57
N PRO A 108 -0.93 -22.97 -4.72
CA PRO A 108 -1.78 -24.01 -4.13
C PRO A 108 -1.86 -24.02 -2.59
N SER A 109 -0.83 -23.50 -1.93
CA SER A 109 -0.74 -23.44 -0.45
C SER A 109 -1.30 -22.16 0.16
N PHE A 110 -2.00 -21.34 -0.62
CA PHE A 110 -2.47 -20.03 -0.16
C PHE A 110 -3.68 -20.17 0.77
N ASP A 111 -3.64 -19.51 1.92
CA ASP A 111 -4.76 -19.45 2.88
C ASP A 111 -5.55 -18.15 2.69
N PHE A 112 -6.77 -18.27 2.16
CA PHE A 112 -7.66 -17.14 1.89
C PHE A 112 -8.53 -16.74 3.09
N SER A 113 -8.27 -17.23 4.30
CA SER A 113 -9.07 -16.89 5.47
C SER A 113 -9.08 -15.39 5.78
N ALA A 114 -7.94 -14.70 5.54
CA ALA A 114 -7.84 -13.25 5.71
C ALA A 114 -8.71 -12.48 4.70
N MET A 115 -8.83 -12.95 3.45
CA MET A 115 -9.73 -12.33 2.47
C MET A 115 -11.19 -12.40 2.91
N ARG A 116 -11.59 -13.48 3.61
CA ARG A 116 -12.96 -13.63 4.12
C ARG A 116 -13.29 -12.69 5.28
N LEU A 117 -12.30 -12.19 5.99
CA LEU A 117 -12.50 -11.11 6.97
C LEU A 117 -12.83 -9.79 6.29
N ILE A 118 -12.22 -9.51 5.14
CA ILE A 118 -12.42 -8.29 4.38
C ILE A 118 -13.65 -8.40 3.46
N PHE A 119 -13.88 -9.57 2.86
CA PHE A 119 -14.98 -9.85 1.91
C PHE A 119 -15.91 -10.94 2.46
N PRO A 120 -16.74 -10.65 3.49
CA PRO A 120 -17.52 -11.68 4.19
C PRO A 120 -18.57 -12.36 3.27
N ASP A 121 -19.12 -11.60 2.32
CA ASP A 121 -20.23 -12.06 1.46
C ASP A 121 -19.77 -12.55 0.09
N TYR A 122 -18.47 -12.41 -0.23
CA TYR A 122 -17.93 -12.73 -1.54
C TYR A 122 -16.57 -13.46 -1.47
N LYS A 123 -16.44 -14.51 -2.27
CA LYS A 123 -15.17 -15.26 -2.39
C LYS A 123 -14.38 -14.76 -3.58
N ILE A 124 -13.74 -13.61 -3.43
CA ILE A 124 -12.95 -12.96 -4.49
C ILE A 124 -11.80 -13.86 -4.98
N GLU A 125 -11.31 -14.76 -4.11
CA GLU A 125 -10.26 -15.74 -4.42
C GLU A 125 -10.67 -16.79 -5.47
N LYS A 126 -11.99 -16.93 -5.76
CA LYS A 126 -12.49 -17.86 -6.78
C LYS A 126 -12.54 -17.27 -8.18
N MET A 127 -12.36 -15.98 -8.28
CA MET A 127 -12.38 -15.30 -9.57
C MET A 127 -11.13 -15.63 -10.39
N GLN A 128 -11.30 -15.69 -11.70
CA GLN A 128 -10.24 -16.00 -12.66
C GLN A 128 -9.99 -14.82 -13.57
N LEU A 129 -8.73 -14.56 -13.87
CA LEU A 129 -8.35 -13.50 -14.81
C LEU A 129 -8.84 -13.87 -16.22
N MET A 130 -9.53 -12.94 -16.82
CA MET A 130 -9.99 -13.04 -18.21
C MET A 130 -9.71 -11.74 -18.96
N ASN A 131 -9.68 -11.86 -20.28
CA ASN A 131 -9.58 -10.71 -21.17
C ASN A 131 -10.88 -10.62 -21.96
N ILE A 132 -11.65 -9.55 -21.73
CA ILE A 132 -12.97 -9.34 -22.35
C ILE A 132 -12.84 -8.30 -23.46
N LYS A 133 -13.35 -8.63 -24.65
CA LYS A 133 -13.54 -7.67 -25.72
C LYS A 133 -14.73 -6.76 -25.37
N LEU A 134 -14.49 -5.47 -25.30
CA LEU A 134 -15.58 -4.49 -25.10
C LEU A 134 -16.45 -4.43 -26.36
N PRO A 135 -17.78 -4.39 -26.23
CA PRO A 135 -18.74 -4.45 -27.38
C PRO A 135 -18.52 -3.35 -28.39
N ASP A 136 -18.04 -2.17 -27.97
CA ASP A 136 -17.94 -0.94 -28.78
C ASP A 136 -16.51 -0.51 -29.12
N SER A 137 -15.50 -1.36 -28.85
CA SER A 137 -14.10 -1.05 -29.15
C SER A 137 -13.32 -2.29 -29.56
N ASP A 138 -12.31 -2.11 -30.41
CA ASP A 138 -11.33 -3.16 -30.71
C ASP A 138 -10.35 -3.40 -29.56
N THR A 139 -10.53 -2.75 -28.42
CA THR A 139 -9.70 -2.90 -27.23
C THR A 139 -10.25 -4.01 -26.32
N SER A 140 -9.34 -4.80 -25.77
CA SER A 140 -9.65 -5.78 -24.74
C SER A 140 -9.28 -5.21 -23.37
N GLU A 141 -10.13 -5.47 -22.38
CA GLU A 141 -9.94 -5.06 -20.98
C GLU A 141 -9.70 -6.30 -20.10
N LEU A 142 -8.78 -6.20 -19.16
CA LEU A 142 -8.56 -7.23 -18.14
C LEU A 142 -9.70 -7.18 -17.12
N CYS A 143 -10.18 -8.33 -16.71
CA CYS A 143 -11.20 -8.46 -15.68
C CYS A 143 -11.02 -9.75 -14.88
N LEU A 144 -11.63 -9.81 -13.72
CA LEU A 144 -11.81 -11.04 -12.96
C LEU A 144 -13.25 -11.55 -13.17
N TYR A 145 -13.38 -12.84 -13.48
CA TYR A 145 -14.66 -13.49 -13.74
C TYR A 145 -14.94 -14.58 -12.72
N ASP A 146 -16.11 -14.53 -12.12
CA ASP A 146 -16.65 -15.61 -11.28
C ASP A 146 -17.66 -16.42 -12.10
N LYS A 147 -17.27 -17.63 -12.45
CA LYS A 147 -18.09 -18.54 -13.25
C LYS A 147 -19.36 -19.01 -12.49
N ASP A 148 -19.29 -19.13 -11.18
CA ASP A 148 -20.40 -19.65 -10.37
C ASP A 148 -21.54 -18.64 -10.26
N LYS A 149 -21.21 -17.35 -10.27
CA LYS A 149 -22.17 -16.24 -10.13
C LYS A 149 -22.41 -15.45 -11.42
N ASP A 150 -21.74 -15.83 -12.51
CA ASP A 150 -21.75 -15.08 -13.79
C ASP A 150 -21.45 -13.58 -13.57
N PHE A 151 -20.44 -13.30 -12.75
CA PHE A 151 -20.10 -11.94 -12.33
C PHE A 151 -18.71 -11.54 -12.85
N ILE A 152 -18.64 -10.31 -13.35
CA ILE A 152 -17.41 -9.72 -13.90
C ILE A 152 -17.02 -8.53 -13.04
N LEU A 153 -15.79 -8.54 -12.53
CA LEU A 153 -15.15 -7.42 -11.87
C LEU A 153 -14.12 -6.82 -12.83
N LYS A 154 -14.36 -5.58 -13.28
CA LYS A 154 -13.45 -4.88 -14.19
C LYS A 154 -12.16 -4.50 -13.50
N GLU A 155 -11.09 -4.31 -14.27
CA GLU A 155 -9.80 -3.86 -13.75
C GLU A 155 -9.90 -2.57 -12.93
N SER A 156 -10.70 -1.60 -13.40
CA SER A 156 -10.91 -0.34 -12.68
C SER A 156 -11.58 -0.53 -11.31
N GLU A 157 -12.54 -1.45 -11.20
CA GLU A 157 -13.22 -1.80 -9.95
C GLU A 157 -12.28 -2.58 -9.00
N TYR A 158 -11.51 -3.53 -9.56
CA TYR A 158 -10.48 -4.24 -8.81
C TYR A 158 -9.44 -3.26 -8.22
N ASN A 159 -8.97 -2.30 -9.02
CA ASN A 159 -8.01 -1.30 -8.55
C ASN A 159 -8.59 -0.43 -7.43
N GLN A 160 -9.90 -0.11 -7.46
CA GLN A 160 -10.59 0.56 -6.35
C GLN A 160 -10.59 -0.29 -5.07
N ILE A 161 -10.90 -1.58 -5.19
CA ILE A 161 -10.84 -2.51 -4.06
C ILE A 161 -9.43 -2.58 -3.47
N ALA A 162 -8.43 -2.76 -4.32
CA ALA A 162 -7.04 -2.86 -3.89
C ALA A 162 -6.55 -1.57 -3.19
N GLU A 163 -6.88 -0.41 -3.75
CA GLU A 163 -6.52 0.89 -3.15
C GLU A 163 -7.23 1.09 -1.80
N TYR A 164 -8.51 0.74 -1.67
CA TYR A 164 -9.22 0.83 -0.40
C TYR A 164 -8.59 -0.06 0.67
N VAL A 165 -8.29 -1.33 0.34
CA VAL A 165 -7.69 -2.27 1.29
C VAL A 165 -6.28 -1.82 1.69
N ARG A 166 -5.49 -1.31 0.75
CA ARG A 166 -4.16 -0.76 1.00
C ARG A 166 -4.22 0.47 1.91
N SER A 167 -5.12 1.39 1.62
CA SER A 167 -5.33 2.61 2.43
C SER A 167 -5.80 2.27 3.83
N MET A 168 -6.75 1.34 3.98
CA MET A 168 -7.25 0.85 5.26
C MET A 168 -6.13 0.30 6.17
N LEU A 169 -5.18 -0.41 5.58
CA LEU A 169 -4.04 -1.00 6.28
C LEU A 169 -2.80 -0.09 6.31
N ASN A 170 -2.89 1.09 5.73
CA ASN A 170 -1.76 2.02 5.55
C ASN A 170 -0.55 1.34 4.88
N ILE A 171 -0.80 0.55 3.84
CA ILE A 171 0.22 -0.14 3.05
C ILE A 171 0.24 0.45 1.65
N HIS A 172 1.33 1.12 1.32
CA HIS A 172 1.52 1.76 0.01
C HIS A 172 2.72 1.10 -0.69
N PRO A 173 2.48 0.09 -1.55
CA PRO A 173 3.57 -0.59 -2.24
C PRO A 173 4.28 0.36 -3.20
N LYS A 174 5.61 0.34 -3.17
CA LYS A 174 6.42 1.14 -4.09
C LYS A 174 6.14 0.73 -5.53
N ILE A 175 6.20 1.70 -6.45
CA ILE A 175 6.10 1.48 -7.89
C ILE A 175 7.46 1.85 -8.49
N GLU A 176 8.22 0.85 -8.90
CA GLU A 176 9.56 1.04 -9.47
C GLU A 176 9.63 0.42 -10.87
N MET A 177 9.88 1.25 -11.85
CA MET A 177 9.94 0.88 -13.26
C MET A 177 11.36 1.07 -13.80
N ALA A 178 11.85 0.12 -14.59
CA ALA A 178 13.13 0.23 -15.27
C ALA A 178 13.00 -0.06 -16.77
N LYS A 179 13.66 0.74 -17.61
CA LYS A 179 13.60 0.59 -19.08
C LYS A 179 14.65 -0.38 -19.62
N GLY A 180 15.85 -0.37 -19.05
CA GLY A 180 16.99 -1.16 -19.54
C GLY A 180 17.13 -2.50 -18.83
N LYS A 181 17.59 -3.52 -19.60
CA LYS A 181 17.82 -4.87 -19.05
C LYS A 181 18.83 -4.86 -17.89
N ILE A 182 19.95 -4.16 -18.06
CA ILE A 182 21.00 -4.06 -17.02
C ILE A 182 20.47 -3.44 -15.74
N THR A 183 19.68 -2.35 -15.85
CA THR A 183 19.07 -1.72 -14.67
C THR A 183 18.11 -2.69 -13.97
N LYS A 184 17.33 -3.45 -14.73
CA LYS A 184 16.43 -4.46 -14.17
C LYS A 184 17.21 -5.56 -13.42
N GLU A 185 18.27 -6.10 -14.03
CA GLU A 185 19.13 -7.09 -13.39
C GLU A 185 19.71 -6.55 -12.08
N TRP A 186 20.23 -5.33 -12.08
CA TRP A 186 20.78 -4.71 -10.88
C TRP A 186 19.74 -4.56 -9.75
N MET A 187 18.52 -4.11 -10.07
CA MET A 187 17.42 -4.00 -9.08
C MET A 187 17.03 -5.37 -8.49
N ILE A 188 17.03 -6.42 -9.31
CA ILE A 188 16.73 -7.78 -8.84
C ILE A 188 17.83 -8.30 -7.91
N ASP A 189 19.10 -8.06 -8.26
CA ASP A 189 20.24 -8.48 -7.45
C ASP A 189 20.27 -7.73 -6.11
N GLU A 190 19.95 -6.44 -6.11
CA GLU A 190 19.78 -5.64 -4.89
C GLU A 190 18.70 -6.21 -3.97
N ASP A 191 17.53 -6.56 -4.53
CA ASP A 191 16.44 -7.17 -3.75
C ASP A 191 16.85 -8.52 -3.15
N ARG A 192 17.55 -9.37 -3.92
CA ARG A 192 18.06 -10.65 -3.43
C ARG A 192 19.07 -10.46 -2.29
N MET A 193 19.97 -9.48 -2.43
CA MET A 193 20.93 -9.15 -1.38
C MET A 193 20.21 -8.65 -0.12
N ASN A 194 19.23 -7.77 -0.26
CA ASN A 194 18.43 -7.27 0.85
C ASN A 194 17.63 -8.39 1.53
N ALA A 195 17.06 -9.30 0.77
CA ALA A 195 16.35 -10.46 1.30
C ALA A 195 17.28 -11.40 2.09
N ALA A 196 18.50 -11.65 1.59
CA ALA A 196 19.50 -12.48 2.26
C ALA A 196 20.03 -11.87 3.58
N GLN A 197 20.00 -10.53 3.71
CA GLN A 197 20.41 -9.83 4.93
C GLN A 197 19.29 -9.75 5.99
N ARG A 198 18.05 -10.01 5.62
CA ARG A 198 16.94 -10.06 6.59
C ARG A 198 17.15 -11.29 7.46
N THR A 199 17.38 -11.06 8.74
CA THR A 199 17.34 -12.14 9.73
C THR A 199 15.89 -12.60 9.86
N ASP A 200 15.64 -13.90 9.70
CA ASP A 200 14.32 -14.57 9.72
C ASP A 200 13.60 -14.50 11.09
N LYS A 201 13.72 -13.41 11.81
CA LYS A 201 12.81 -13.17 12.94
C LYS A 201 11.52 -12.62 12.36
N GLU A 202 10.46 -13.44 12.37
CA GLU A 202 9.09 -12.96 12.23
C GLU A 202 8.84 -11.87 13.28
N SER A 203 9.16 -10.62 12.90
CA SER A 203 8.90 -9.48 13.77
C SER A 203 7.47 -9.03 13.50
N SER A 204 6.64 -9.00 14.55
CA SER A 204 5.30 -8.41 14.46
C SER A 204 5.39 -6.97 13.95
N ILE A 205 4.54 -6.62 13.00
CA ILE A 205 4.37 -5.25 12.48
C ILE A 205 3.55 -4.44 13.48
N LEU A 206 2.48 -5.05 14.04
CA LEU A 206 1.54 -4.36 14.93
C LEU A 206 2.06 -4.21 16.35
N LEU A 207 2.84 -5.17 16.87
CA LEU A 207 3.30 -5.12 18.27
C LEU A 207 4.06 -3.84 18.63
N PRO A 208 5.05 -3.36 17.84
CA PRO A 208 5.71 -2.10 18.15
C PRO A 208 4.76 -0.90 18.14
N LEU A 209 3.79 -0.88 17.20
CA LEU A 209 2.81 0.20 17.07
C LEU A 209 1.83 0.20 18.25
N VAL A 210 1.30 -0.98 18.60
CA VAL A 210 0.42 -1.15 19.78
C VAL A 210 1.16 -0.74 21.06
N SER A 211 2.39 -1.23 21.24
CA SER A 211 3.20 -0.89 22.41
C SER A 211 3.47 0.61 22.50
N ALA A 212 3.86 1.23 21.39
CA ALA A 212 4.11 2.67 21.34
C ALA A 212 2.85 3.48 21.69
N CYS A 213 1.70 3.14 21.10
CA CYS A 213 0.44 3.83 21.37
C CYS A 213 0.02 3.70 22.82
N VAL A 214 -0.06 2.49 23.35
CA VAL A 214 -0.57 2.24 24.71
C VAL A 214 0.29 2.91 25.79
N ASN A 215 1.60 3.03 25.55
CA ASN A 215 2.52 3.67 26.48
C ASN A 215 2.68 5.19 26.23
N HIS A 216 2.07 5.74 25.18
CA HIS A 216 2.13 7.17 24.88
C HIS A 216 1.11 7.93 25.71
N PRO A 217 1.51 9.01 26.45
CA PRO A 217 0.59 9.75 27.33
C PRO A 217 -0.57 10.47 26.59
N GLY A 218 -0.42 10.70 25.29
CA GLY A 218 -1.47 11.30 24.45
C GLY A 218 -2.46 10.28 23.87
N PHE A 219 -2.20 8.98 23.98
CA PHE A 219 -3.12 7.93 23.51
C PHE A 219 -4.20 7.68 24.58
N LYS A 220 -5.46 7.77 24.20
CA LYS A 220 -6.58 7.77 25.16
C LYS A 220 -7.18 6.41 25.42
N TYR A 221 -6.91 5.44 24.54
CA TYR A 221 -7.50 4.10 24.62
C TYR A 221 -6.66 3.16 25.47
N LYS A 222 -7.33 2.34 26.26
CA LYS A 222 -6.71 1.24 27.00
C LYS A 222 -6.51 0.04 26.09
N LEU A 223 -5.62 -0.87 26.47
CA LEU A 223 -5.31 -2.09 25.71
C LEU A 223 -6.56 -2.92 25.36
N GLN A 224 -7.54 -2.98 26.25
CA GLN A 224 -8.79 -3.71 26.01
C GLN A 224 -9.70 -3.01 24.99
N GLU A 225 -9.74 -1.69 25.00
CA GLU A 225 -10.51 -0.88 24.05
C GLU A 225 -9.87 -0.95 22.66
N LEU A 226 -8.53 -0.90 22.59
CA LEU A 226 -7.76 -1.03 21.36
C LEU A 226 -8.08 -2.33 20.60
N ARG A 227 -8.33 -3.43 21.32
CA ARG A 227 -8.73 -4.71 20.67
C ARG A 227 -9.99 -4.60 19.83
N GLN A 228 -10.92 -3.73 20.22
CA GLN A 228 -12.19 -3.50 19.52
C GLN A 228 -12.11 -2.39 18.45
N MET A 229 -11.00 -1.70 18.39
CA MET A 229 -10.75 -0.64 17.43
C MET A 229 -10.59 -1.19 16.02
N GLY A 230 -11.17 -0.52 15.02
CA GLY A 230 -10.95 -0.82 13.61
C GLY A 230 -9.50 -0.60 13.20
N ILE A 231 -9.03 -1.37 12.23
CA ILE A 231 -7.62 -1.26 11.80
C ILE A 231 -7.29 0.12 11.21
N CYS A 232 -8.21 0.73 10.46
CA CYS A 232 -8.02 2.06 9.89
C CYS A 232 -7.91 3.12 10.99
N GLU A 233 -8.83 3.13 11.97
CA GLU A 233 -8.80 4.03 13.13
C GLU A 233 -7.49 3.87 13.92
N PHE A 234 -7.01 2.64 14.08
CA PHE A 234 -5.74 2.38 14.76
C PHE A 234 -4.55 2.93 13.96
N MET A 235 -4.47 2.67 12.65
CA MET A 235 -3.37 3.15 11.82
C MET A 235 -3.36 4.69 11.72
N ASP A 236 -4.53 5.32 11.62
CA ASP A 236 -4.64 6.78 11.70
C ASP A 236 -4.14 7.32 13.05
N SER A 237 -4.51 6.66 14.16
CA SER A 237 -4.07 7.05 15.50
C SER A 237 -2.54 6.99 15.64
N VAL A 238 -1.89 5.96 15.09
CA VAL A 238 -0.41 5.84 15.05
C VAL A 238 0.20 7.02 14.30
N GLN A 239 -0.26 7.28 13.07
CA GLN A 239 0.25 8.39 12.25
C GLN A 239 -0.01 9.75 12.90
N ARG A 240 -1.21 9.95 13.46
CA ARG A 240 -1.59 11.19 14.14
C ARG A 240 -0.70 11.49 15.35
N LEU A 241 -0.36 10.48 16.14
CA LEU A 241 0.61 10.64 17.23
C LEU A 241 2.00 11.05 16.73
N GLN A 242 2.49 10.44 15.66
CA GLN A 242 3.78 10.80 15.06
C GLN A 242 3.78 12.26 14.56
N VAL A 243 2.71 12.65 13.86
CA VAL A 243 2.53 14.03 13.35
C VAL A 243 2.44 15.02 14.53
N TYR A 244 1.70 14.68 15.58
CA TYR A 244 1.57 15.52 16.75
C TYR A 244 2.91 15.75 17.44
N GLU A 245 3.68 14.69 17.73
CA GLU A 245 4.97 14.80 18.40
C GLU A 245 6.01 15.52 17.52
N SER A 246 6.02 15.28 16.21
CA SER A 246 6.91 15.97 15.27
C SER A 246 6.60 17.47 15.22
N SER A 247 5.31 17.84 15.08
CA SER A 247 4.91 19.25 15.06
C SER A 247 5.21 19.96 16.38
N ARG A 248 5.01 19.28 17.51
CA ARG A 248 5.33 19.78 18.85
C ARG A 248 6.84 20.02 19.02
N ALA A 249 7.66 19.07 18.58
CA ALA A 249 9.11 19.20 18.64
C ALA A 249 9.62 20.37 17.77
N LEU A 250 9.07 20.53 16.56
CA LEU A 250 9.39 21.65 15.67
C LEU A 250 9.01 23.01 16.29
N MET A 251 7.82 23.11 16.89
CA MET A 251 7.39 24.33 17.59
C MET A 251 8.34 24.65 18.75
N ALA A 252 8.65 23.67 19.59
CA ALA A 252 9.56 23.86 20.70
C ALA A 252 10.97 24.28 20.25
N GLY A 253 11.49 23.66 19.20
CA GLY A 253 12.78 24.00 18.58
C GLY A 253 12.79 25.43 18.01
N SER A 254 11.70 25.86 17.37
CA SER A 254 11.53 27.21 16.84
C SER A 254 11.53 28.26 17.94
N TYR A 255 10.75 28.06 19.01
CA TYR A 255 10.67 29.01 20.13
C TYR A 255 11.95 29.08 20.96
N SER A 256 12.70 28.00 21.07
CA SER A 256 13.97 27.97 21.80
C SER A 256 15.13 28.63 21.04
N GLY A 257 14.98 28.85 19.72
CA GLY A 257 16.03 29.37 18.85
C GLY A 257 17.17 28.40 18.57
N PHE A 258 17.08 27.13 19.02
CA PHE A 258 18.11 26.11 18.78
C PHE A 258 18.08 25.51 17.39
N CYS A 259 16.93 25.58 16.70
CA CYS A 259 16.75 25.02 15.36
C CYS A 259 16.46 26.11 14.35
N ASP A 260 17.18 26.12 13.22
CA ASP A 260 16.80 26.91 12.05
C ASP A 260 15.65 26.24 11.34
N VAL A 261 14.44 26.77 11.58
CA VAL A 261 13.20 26.27 10.98
C VAL A 261 12.82 27.00 9.69
N SER A 262 13.66 27.90 9.20
CA SER A 262 13.36 28.74 8.02
C SER A 262 13.12 27.94 6.74
N LYS A 263 13.70 26.73 6.66
CA LYS A 263 13.56 25.80 5.52
C LYS A 263 12.49 24.71 5.74
N VAL A 264 11.86 24.68 6.92
CA VAL A 264 10.83 23.69 7.23
C VAL A 264 9.49 24.19 6.66
N PRO A 265 8.78 23.39 5.86
CA PRO A 265 7.46 23.74 5.35
C PRO A 265 6.49 24.05 6.50
N LYS A 266 5.66 25.09 6.32
CA LYS A 266 4.71 25.53 7.38
C LYS A 266 3.71 24.46 7.78
N GLU A 267 3.34 23.59 6.85
CA GLU A 267 2.43 22.45 7.06
C GLU A 267 2.96 21.50 8.14
N GLN A 268 4.28 21.34 8.26
CA GLN A 268 4.88 20.46 9.28
C GLN A 268 4.67 20.94 10.73
N PHE A 269 4.35 22.20 10.92
CA PHE A 269 3.95 22.74 12.23
C PHE A 269 2.48 22.50 12.56
N ASN A 270 1.67 22.11 11.56
CA ASN A 270 0.26 21.84 11.75
C ASN A 270 0.03 20.35 12.09
N PHE A 271 -0.30 20.03 13.34
CA PHE A 271 -0.63 18.67 13.75
C PHE A 271 -1.98 18.16 13.20
N MET A 272 -2.81 19.06 12.67
CA MET A 272 -4.08 18.72 12.00
C MET A 272 -3.94 18.55 10.48
N ARG A 273 -2.71 18.58 9.96
CA ARG A 273 -2.49 18.35 8.53
C ARG A 273 -2.98 16.97 8.09
N GLU A 274 -3.21 16.79 6.81
CA GLU A 274 -3.49 15.48 6.23
C GLU A 274 -2.33 14.51 6.48
N LEU A 275 -2.64 13.22 6.69
CA LEU A 275 -1.63 12.22 7.07
C LEU A 275 -0.89 11.61 5.88
N HIS A 276 -1.40 11.79 4.66
CA HIS A 276 -0.93 11.13 3.44
C HIS A 276 -0.18 12.05 2.47
N GLU A 277 0.39 13.15 2.98
CA GLU A 277 1.28 14.02 2.19
C GLU A 277 2.76 13.63 2.31
#